data_0366c36f2d1a35a4853131c8ad264fa0
#
_entry.id   0366c36f2d1a35a4853131c8ad264fa0
#
_cell.length_a   1.000
_cell.length_b   1.000
_cell.length_c   1.000
_cell.angle_alpha   90.00
_cell.angle_beta   90.00
_cell.angle_gamma   90.00
#
_symmetry.space_group_name_H-M   'P 1'
#
loop_
_entity.id
_entity.type
_entity.pdbx_description
1 polymer ?
#
loop_
_entity_poly.entity_id
_entity_poly.type
_entity_poly.pdbx_seq_one_letter_code
_entity_poly.pdbx_strand_id
1 'polypeptide(L)'
;TTSNGAFTVKSYGYYLIKETAHDQADAYLATKYILVAVDAAEKTVELKTSNASITKKIVLEGTTDTLVDKNVAAIGDVVTYQLDATIPAYPTNATGLSYIITDTLSSGLTYNAVTYVGIKTASESAYTDVTTTAEGGWVNNNGQTTTITVPEATVKANAGGSVKITLTATLNASANVGTTGNPNSVDLKYTNNWDKKDSYYETPKDTVITYTGALNII
;
A
#
# COMPACT_ATOMS: atom_id res chain seq x y z
N THR A 1 9.22 -26.70 -17.92
CA THR A 1 8.61 -25.34 -17.86
C THR A 1 8.59 -24.76 -19.26
N THR A 2 7.41 -24.54 -19.80
CA THR A 2 7.27 -23.81 -21.06
C THR A 2 7.12 -22.34 -20.78
N SER A 3 7.57 -21.47 -21.68
CA SER A 3 7.48 -20.02 -21.56
C SER A 3 6.05 -19.47 -21.42
N ASN A 4 5.04 -20.31 -21.62
CA ASN A 4 3.61 -19.94 -21.53
C ASN A 4 2.87 -20.66 -20.41
N GLY A 5 3.57 -21.30 -19.46
CA GLY A 5 2.95 -22.00 -18.34
C GLY A 5 2.14 -23.25 -18.72
N ALA A 6 2.26 -23.77 -19.92
CA ALA A 6 1.59 -24.98 -20.36
C ALA A 6 2.36 -26.24 -19.90
N PHE A 7 1.62 -27.24 -19.42
CA PHE A 7 2.13 -28.53 -18.99
C PHE A 7 1.45 -29.64 -19.79
N THR A 8 2.23 -30.61 -20.26
CA THR A 8 1.67 -31.83 -20.84
C THR A 8 1.73 -32.95 -19.81
N VAL A 9 0.58 -33.55 -19.54
CA VAL A 9 0.44 -34.71 -18.64
C VAL A 9 0.02 -35.93 -19.42
N LYS A 10 0.43 -37.12 -18.94
CA LYS A 10 0.24 -38.38 -19.68
C LYS A 10 -1.13 -39.07 -19.41
N SER A 11 -1.85 -38.65 -18.36
CA SER A 11 -3.09 -39.27 -17.94
C SER A 11 -3.97 -38.27 -17.22
N TYR A 12 -5.25 -38.57 -17.14
CA TYR A 12 -6.19 -37.89 -16.26
C TYR A 12 -5.84 -38.17 -14.78
N GLY A 13 -6.09 -37.23 -13.91
CA GLY A 13 -5.79 -37.37 -12.48
C GLY A 13 -5.57 -36.04 -11.78
N TYR A 14 -5.09 -36.12 -10.53
CA TYR A 14 -4.75 -34.97 -9.73
C TYR A 14 -3.26 -34.64 -9.84
N TYR A 15 -2.94 -33.40 -10.11
CA TYR A 15 -1.57 -32.91 -10.26
C TYR A 15 -1.31 -31.77 -9.28
N LEU A 16 -0.19 -31.86 -8.58
CA LEU A 16 0.33 -30.77 -7.77
C LEU A 16 1.33 -29.96 -8.60
N ILE A 17 0.95 -28.76 -8.95
CA ILE A 17 1.84 -27.80 -9.63
C ILE A 17 2.57 -27.00 -8.56
N LYS A 18 3.89 -26.96 -8.65
CA LYS A 18 4.75 -26.20 -7.74
C LYS A 18 5.39 -25.05 -8.49
N GLU A 19 5.28 -23.84 -7.93
CA GLU A 19 6.11 -22.72 -8.34
C GLU A 19 7.55 -22.95 -7.85
N THR A 20 8.52 -22.96 -8.75
CA THR A 20 9.93 -23.24 -8.42
C THR A 20 10.78 -21.99 -8.30
N ALA A 21 10.33 -20.89 -8.88
CA ALA A 21 10.98 -19.59 -8.79
C ALA A 21 9.91 -18.49 -8.78
N HIS A 22 10.12 -17.46 -7.98
CA HIS A 22 9.32 -16.25 -7.93
C HIS A 22 10.24 -15.06 -8.05
N ASP A 23 9.95 -14.16 -8.99
CA ASP A 23 10.74 -12.95 -9.16
C ASP A 23 10.38 -11.95 -8.04
N GLN A 24 11.41 -11.40 -7.40
CA GLN A 24 11.23 -10.38 -6.37
C GLN A 24 10.64 -9.08 -6.94
N ALA A 25 10.85 -8.82 -8.24
CA ALA A 25 10.24 -7.69 -8.93
C ALA A 25 8.76 -7.92 -9.28
N ASP A 26 8.21 -9.12 -9.05
CA ASP A 26 6.80 -9.40 -9.29
C ASP A 26 5.94 -8.86 -8.13
N ALA A 27 4.93 -8.05 -8.48
CA ALA A 27 3.99 -7.51 -7.52
C ALA A 27 3.08 -8.57 -6.88
N TYR A 28 2.85 -9.70 -7.55
CA TYR A 28 1.95 -10.73 -7.05
C TYR A 28 2.61 -11.62 -6.00
N LEU A 29 1.78 -12.15 -5.08
CA LEU A 29 2.24 -13.15 -4.13
C LEU A 29 2.66 -14.44 -4.85
N ALA A 30 3.73 -15.06 -4.37
CA ALA A 30 4.14 -16.40 -4.79
C ALA A 30 3.02 -17.42 -4.53
N THR A 31 2.67 -18.21 -5.55
CA THR A 31 1.55 -19.18 -5.48
C THR A 31 1.94 -20.50 -4.82
N LYS A 32 3.19 -20.88 -4.75
CA LYS A 32 3.76 -22.10 -4.16
C LYS A 32 3.23 -23.41 -4.73
N TYR A 33 1.95 -23.76 -4.48
CA TYR A 33 1.35 -25.02 -4.89
C TYR A 33 -0.08 -24.82 -5.37
N ILE A 34 -0.44 -25.53 -6.45
CA ILE A 34 -1.81 -25.63 -6.95
C ILE A 34 -2.13 -27.10 -7.15
N LEU A 35 -3.24 -27.57 -6.57
CA LEU A 35 -3.79 -28.89 -6.86
C LEU A 35 -4.79 -28.76 -8.01
N VAL A 36 -4.57 -29.47 -9.09
CA VAL A 36 -5.39 -29.44 -10.30
C VAL A 36 -5.92 -30.81 -10.60
N ALA A 37 -7.23 -30.93 -10.77
CA ALA A 37 -7.84 -32.11 -11.35
C ALA A 37 -7.84 -31.95 -12.88
N VAL A 38 -7.14 -32.85 -13.58
CA VAL A 38 -7.15 -32.92 -15.04
C VAL A 38 -8.11 -34.05 -15.41
N ASP A 39 -9.28 -33.70 -15.89
CA ASP A 39 -10.41 -34.55 -16.23
C ASP A 39 -10.84 -34.45 -17.71
N ALA A 40 -10.11 -33.64 -18.48
CA ALA A 40 -10.33 -33.39 -19.90
C ALA A 40 -8.99 -33.28 -20.65
N ALA A 41 -9.03 -33.35 -21.98
CA ALA A 41 -7.85 -33.28 -22.84
C ALA A 41 -7.09 -31.96 -22.70
N GLU A 42 -7.81 -30.89 -22.39
CA GLU A 42 -7.25 -29.55 -22.07
C GLU A 42 -7.90 -29.03 -20.77
N LYS A 43 -7.08 -28.49 -19.88
CA LYS A 43 -7.53 -27.87 -18.65
C LYS A 43 -6.81 -26.55 -18.44
N THR A 44 -7.56 -25.47 -18.43
CA THR A 44 -7.05 -24.16 -18.05
C THR A 44 -7.13 -24.01 -16.53
N VAL A 45 -6.07 -23.51 -15.93
CA VAL A 45 -6.01 -23.19 -14.50
C VAL A 45 -5.71 -21.71 -14.36
N GLU A 46 -6.63 -20.99 -13.79
CA GLU A 46 -6.39 -19.58 -13.44
C GLU A 46 -5.73 -19.52 -12.05
N LEU A 47 -4.58 -18.88 -12.01
CA LEU A 47 -3.90 -18.59 -10.74
C LEU A 47 -4.67 -17.50 -10.00
N LYS A 48 -5.01 -17.74 -8.74
CA LYS A 48 -5.47 -16.66 -7.86
C LYS A 48 -4.29 -15.82 -7.51
N THR A 49 -4.08 -14.74 -8.25
CA THR A 49 -3.05 -13.75 -7.96
C THR A 49 -3.57 -12.77 -6.90
N SER A 50 -2.71 -12.38 -5.98
CA SER A 50 -2.98 -11.34 -4.99
C SER A 50 -1.77 -10.42 -4.90
N ASN A 51 -2.01 -9.13 -4.89
CA ASN A 51 -1.01 -8.09 -4.70
C ASN A 51 -1.53 -7.04 -3.74
N ALA A 52 -0.68 -6.12 -3.33
CA ALA A 52 -1.10 -4.91 -2.65
C ALA A 52 -0.98 -3.70 -3.57
N SER A 53 -1.77 -2.69 -3.26
CA SER A 53 -1.71 -1.36 -3.86
C SER A 53 -1.80 -0.31 -2.77
N ILE A 54 -1.32 0.89 -3.08
CA ILE A 54 -1.51 2.05 -2.23
C ILE A 54 -1.84 3.25 -3.11
N THR A 55 -2.77 4.08 -2.64
CA THR A 55 -3.12 5.36 -3.25
C THR A 55 -3.10 6.46 -2.21
N LYS A 56 -2.80 7.66 -2.67
CA LYS A 56 -2.75 8.87 -1.85
C LYS A 56 -3.65 9.95 -2.44
N LYS A 57 -4.40 10.63 -1.58
CA LYS A 57 -5.24 11.76 -1.95
C LYS A 57 -5.12 12.87 -0.89
N ILE A 58 -5.44 14.09 -1.30
CA ILE A 58 -5.65 15.22 -0.41
C ILE A 58 -7.14 15.29 -0.10
N VAL A 59 -7.49 15.41 1.19
CA VAL A 59 -8.85 15.70 1.63
C VAL A 59 -9.05 17.21 1.54
N LEU A 60 -10.00 17.68 0.75
CA LEU A 60 -10.26 19.12 0.64
C LEU A 60 -10.77 19.69 1.96
N GLU A 61 -10.27 20.85 2.33
CA GLU A 61 -10.68 21.58 3.53
C GLU A 61 -12.21 21.82 3.53
N GLY A 62 -12.81 21.67 4.70
CA GLY A 62 -14.25 21.80 4.85
C GLY A 62 -15.08 20.62 4.34
N THR A 63 -14.44 19.55 3.88
CA THR A 63 -15.08 18.31 3.44
C THR A 63 -14.49 17.10 4.17
N THR A 64 -15.25 16.01 4.24
CA THR A 64 -14.74 14.72 4.78
C THR A 64 -14.44 13.71 3.67
N ASP A 65 -15.02 13.90 2.48
CA ASP A 65 -15.07 12.88 1.44
C ASP A 65 -14.59 13.36 0.06
N THR A 66 -14.27 14.66 -0.08
CA THR A 66 -13.76 15.15 -1.36
C THR A 66 -12.27 14.94 -1.45
N LEU A 67 -11.88 13.96 -2.27
CA LEU A 67 -10.49 13.53 -2.46
C LEU A 67 -9.96 14.02 -3.80
N VAL A 68 -8.78 14.67 -3.78
CA VAL A 68 -8.14 15.23 -4.97
C VAL A 68 -6.65 14.91 -5.01
N ASP A 69 -6.04 15.01 -6.19
CA ASP A 69 -4.59 14.85 -6.37
C ASP A 69 -3.82 16.17 -6.19
N LYS A 70 -4.53 17.29 -6.28
CA LYS A 70 -3.95 18.62 -6.23
C LYS A 70 -4.87 19.58 -5.50
N ASN A 71 -4.30 20.44 -4.67
CA ASN A 71 -5.02 21.55 -4.02
C ASN A 71 -4.18 22.83 -4.00
N VAL A 72 -4.78 23.89 -3.50
CA VAL A 72 -4.10 25.16 -3.20
C VAL A 72 -4.29 25.43 -1.72
N ALA A 73 -3.21 25.84 -1.03
CA ALA A 73 -3.22 26.20 0.37
C ALA A 73 -2.27 27.39 0.62
N ALA A 74 -2.49 28.15 1.67
CA ALA A 74 -1.59 29.22 2.10
C ALA A 74 -0.47 28.65 3.00
N ILE A 75 0.64 29.39 3.10
CA ILE A 75 1.67 29.07 4.09
C ILE A 75 1.06 29.20 5.49
N GLY A 76 1.24 28.17 6.30
CA GLY A 76 0.64 28.01 7.63
C GLY A 76 -0.60 27.12 7.65
N ASP A 77 -1.22 26.83 6.49
CA ASP A 77 -2.38 25.96 6.44
C ASP A 77 -2.00 24.50 6.68
N VAL A 78 -2.92 23.77 7.27
CA VAL A 78 -2.82 22.33 7.48
C VAL A 78 -3.45 21.60 6.31
N VAL A 79 -2.70 20.73 5.67
CA VAL A 79 -3.15 19.86 4.60
C VAL A 79 -3.38 18.46 5.15
N THR A 80 -4.55 17.89 4.86
CA THR A 80 -4.92 16.53 5.26
C THR A 80 -4.76 15.58 4.08
N TYR A 81 -4.08 14.46 4.31
CA TYR A 81 -3.84 13.41 3.33
C TYR A 81 -4.52 12.11 3.76
N GLN A 82 -5.12 11.43 2.81
CA GLN A 82 -5.65 10.08 2.99
C GLN A 82 -4.83 9.09 2.16
N LEU A 83 -4.45 7.98 2.79
CA LEU A 83 -3.80 6.83 2.18
C LEU A 83 -4.76 5.65 2.25
N ASP A 84 -5.00 5.00 1.12
CA ASP A 84 -5.78 3.77 1.05
C ASP A 84 -4.89 2.66 0.50
N ALA A 85 -4.68 1.62 1.29
CA ALA A 85 -3.82 0.50 0.94
C ALA A 85 -4.55 -0.83 1.07
N THR A 86 -4.23 -1.80 0.19
CA THR A 86 -4.77 -3.15 0.26
C THR A 86 -3.75 -4.11 0.88
N ILE A 87 -4.22 -5.10 1.63
CA ILE A 87 -3.38 -6.16 2.20
C ILE A 87 -3.47 -7.38 1.27
N PRO A 88 -2.34 -7.97 0.83
CA PRO A 88 -2.39 -9.18 0.03
C PRO A 88 -3.10 -10.33 0.76
N ALA A 89 -3.74 -11.23 0.01
CA ALA A 89 -4.42 -12.40 0.56
C ALA A 89 -3.41 -13.48 0.97
N TYR A 90 -2.61 -13.18 1.99
CA TYR A 90 -1.63 -14.12 2.53
C TYR A 90 -2.28 -15.42 3.02
N PRO A 91 -1.68 -16.59 2.76
CA PRO A 91 -2.15 -17.84 3.34
C PRO A 91 -1.93 -17.86 4.86
N THR A 92 -2.74 -18.64 5.57
CA THR A 92 -2.71 -18.70 7.05
C THR A 92 -1.37 -19.18 7.62
N ASN A 93 -0.61 -19.94 6.86
CA ASN A 93 0.72 -20.45 7.23
C ASN A 93 1.87 -19.51 6.80
N ALA A 94 1.59 -18.35 6.23
CA ALA A 94 2.62 -17.36 5.90
C ALA A 94 3.31 -16.85 7.17
N THR A 95 4.61 -16.61 7.08
CA THR A 95 5.46 -16.10 8.17
C THR A 95 6.50 -15.12 7.66
N GLY A 96 7.02 -14.27 8.55
CA GLY A 96 8.04 -13.28 8.20
C GLY A 96 7.51 -12.17 7.30
N LEU A 97 6.22 -11.83 7.47
CA LEU A 97 5.58 -10.82 6.64
C LEU A 97 6.01 -9.41 7.05
N SER A 98 6.42 -8.64 6.06
CA SER A 98 6.62 -7.19 6.16
C SER A 98 5.50 -6.47 5.43
N TYR A 99 5.01 -5.38 6.01
CA TYR A 99 4.05 -4.47 5.41
C TYR A 99 4.35 -3.06 5.93
N ILE A 100 5.02 -2.27 5.10
CA ILE A 100 5.59 -0.98 5.49
C ILE A 100 5.12 0.08 4.49
N ILE A 101 4.39 1.05 4.98
CA ILE A 101 3.97 2.23 4.22
C ILE A 101 4.97 3.34 4.51
N THR A 102 5.51 3.98 3.46
CA THR A 102 6.45 5.09 3.56
C THR A 102 5.85 6.33 2.94
N ASP A 103 5.60 7.35 3.75
CA ASP A 103 5.14 8.67 3.33
C ASP A 103 6.32 9.65 3.32
N THR A 104 6.49 10.40 2.23
CA THR A 104 7.62 11.32 2.04
C THR A 104 7.12 12.70 1.64
N LEU A 105 7.27 13.66 2.55
CA LEU A 105 6.96 15.07 2.36
C LEU A 105 8.10 15.80 1.65
N SER A 106 7.79 16.77 0.80
CA SER A 106 8.77 17.77 0.36
C SER A 106 9.14 18.73 1.48
N SER A 107 10.25 19.45 1.33
CA SER A 107 10.75 20.42 2.34
C SER A 107 9.77 21.55 2.66
N GLY A 108 8.83 21.85 1.76
CA GLY A 108 7.76 22.83 1.97
C GLY A 108 6.62 22.37 2.89
N LEU A 109 6.65 21.11 3.34
CA LEU A 109 5.66 20.52 4.22
C LEU A 109 6.31 20.05 5.51
N THR A 110 5.67 20.29 6.65
CA THR A 110 6.10 19.83 7.97
C THR A 110 5.08 18.83 8.48
N TYR A 111 5.52 17.62 8.81
CA TYR A 111 4.66 16.59 9.40
C TYR A 111 4.06 17.07 10.73
N ASN A 112 2.77 16.80 10.94
CA ASN A 112 2.10 17.06 12.21
C ASN A 112 1.79 15.76 12.96
N ALA A 113 0.91 14.93 12.40
CA ALA A 113 0.45 13.69 13.04
C ALA A 113 -0.20 12.73 12.04
N VAL A 114 -0.22 11.45 12.38
CA VAL A 114 -1.23 10.52 11.88
C VAL A 114 -2.48 10.71 12.74
N THR A 115 -3.61 11.03 12.14
CA THR A 115 -4.85 11.35 12.85
C THR A 115 -5.87 10.21 12.82
N TYR A 116 -5.68 9.23 11.93
CA TYR A 116 -6.52 8.05 11.83
C TYR A 116 -5.77 6.88 11.22
N VAL A 117 -5.92 5.70 11.79
CA VAL A 117 -5.54 4.41 11.19
C VAL A 117 -6.72 3.46 11.35
N GLY A 118 -7.31 3.09 10.24
CA GLY A 118 -8.38 2.10 10.17
C GLY A 118 -7.91 0.84 9.46
N ILE A 119 -8.35 -0.32 9.93
CA ILE A 119 -8.09 -1.60 9.29
C ILE A 119 -9.37 -2.40 9.17
N LYS A 120 -9.50 -3.18 8.10
CA LYS A 120 -10.64 -4.08 7.91
C LYS A 120 -10.21 -5.34 7.16
N THR A 121 -10.91 -6.43 7.43
CA THR A 121 -10.84 -7.68 6.66
C THR A 121 -11.52 -7.53 5.31
N ALA A 122 -11.33 -8.49 4.42
CA ALA A 122 -12.00 -8.54 3.10
C ALA A 122 -13.53 -8.63 3.19
N SER A 123 -14.07 -9.16 4.28
CA SER A 123 -15.51 -9.36 4.50
C SER A 123 -16.19 -8.20 5.23
N GLU A 124 -15.43 -7.30 5.82
CA GLU A 124 -15.97 -6.15 6.55
C GLU A 124 -16.22 -4.96 5.63
N SER A 125 -17.34 -4.26 5.83
CA SER A 125 -17.69 -3.03 5.12
C SER A 125 -17.09 -1.78 5.78
N ALA A 126 -16.89 -1.80 7.09
CA ALA A 126 -16.39 -0.68 7.88
C ALA A 126 -14.95 -0.94 8.38
N TYR A 127 -14.20 0.13 8.53
CA TYR A 127 -12.89 0.08 9.17
C TYR A 127 -13.01 0.07 10.69
N THR A 128 -12.23 -0.76 11.35
CA THR A 128 -11.99 -0.69 12.79
C THR A 128 -10.88 0.33 13.04
N ASP A 129 -11.14 1.31 13.90
CA ASP A 129 -10.16 2.31 14.30
C ASP A 129 -9.10 1.68 15.23
N VAL A 130 -7.85 1.78 14.82
CA VAL A 130 -6.67 1.28 15.55
C VAL A 130 -5.63 2.40 15.76
N THR A 131 -6.02 3.66 15.65
CA THR A 131 -5.13 4.82 15.68
C THR A 131 -4.24 4.82 16.92
N THR A 132 -4.80 4.69 18.11
CA THR A 132 -4.02 4.67 19.37
C THR A 132 -2.98 3.53 19.40
N THR A 133 -3.34 2.35 18.89
CA THR A 133 -2.42 1.21 18.80
C THR A 133 -1.30 1.50 17.78
N ALA A 134 -1.64 2.11 16.65
CA ALA A 134 -0.69 2.45 15.60
C ALA A 134 0.30 3.52 16.06
N GLU A 135 -0.17 4.59 16.70
CA GLU A 135 0.69 5.63 17.28
C GLU A 135 1.60 5.06 18.38
N GLY A 136 1.15 4.05 19.12
CA GLY A 136 1.92 3.38 20.17
C GLY A 136 3.08 2.51 19.68
N GLY A 137 3.24 2.26 18.38
CA GLY A 137 4.35 1.42 17.92
C GLY A 137 4.48 1.16 16.43
N TRP A 138 3.52 1.57 15.58
CA TRP A 138 3.60 1.36 14.13
C TRP A 138 4.17 2.57 13.39
N VAL A 139 3.87 3.77 13.90
CA VAL A 139 4.22 5.05 13.28
C VAL A 139 5.59 5.51 13.78
N ASN A 140 6.48 5.78 12.86
CA ASN A 140 7.78 6.39 13.12
C ASN A 140 8.00 7.55 12.14
N ASN A 141 8.10 8.77 12.64
CA ASN A 141 8.45 9.94 11.84
C ASN A 141 9.91 10.34 12.06
N ASN A 142 10.60 10.55 10.97
CA ASN A 142 11.95 11.11 10.95
C ASN A 142 11.99 12.31 9.98
N GLY A 143 11.49 13.44 10.46
CA GLY A 143 11.43 14.67 9.67
C GLY A 143 10.47 14.57 8.48
N GLN A 144 11.00 14.50 7.27
CA GLN A 144 10.22 14.45 6.03
C GLN A 144 9.68 13.05 5.70
N THR A 145 10.10 12.03 6.41
CA THR A 145 9.69 10.65 6.14
C THR A 145 8.94 10.07 7.33
N THR A 146 7.73 9.59 7.09
CA THR A 146 6.93 8.84 8.05
C THR A 146 6.79 7.39 7.57
N THR A 147 7.22 6.44 8.38
CA THR A 147 7.01 5.02 8.14
C THR A 147 5.93 4.46 9.06
N ILE A 148 5.02 3.68 8.48
CA ILE A 148 3.98 2.97 9.23
C ILE A 148 4.19 1.48 8.99
N THR A 149 4.69 0.78 10.02
CA THR A 149 4.96 -0.66 9.97
C THR A 149 3.82 -1.42 10.62
N VAL A 150 2.97 -2.04 9.79
CA VAL A 150 1.87 -2.86 10.31
C VAL A 150 2.43 -4.20 10.79
N PRO A 151 2.19 -4.60 12.05
CA PRO A 151 2.71 -5.87 12.60
C PRO A 151 2.24 -7.09 11.82
N GLU A 152 3.09 -8.10 11.69
CA GLU A 152 2.80 -9.36 10.98
C GLU A 152 1.47 -9.99 11.43
N ALA A 153 1.21 -10.03 12.75
CA ALA A 153 -0.03 -10.60 13.28
C ALA A 153 -1.27 -9.86 12.76
N THR A 154 -1.19 -8.53 12.66
CA THR A 154 -2.27 -7.69 12.13
C THR A 154 -2.45 -7.89 10.63
N VAL A 155 -1.34 -7.97 9.88
CA VAL A 155 -1.36 -8.25 8.43
C VAL A 155 -2.03 -9.60 8.15
N LYS A 156 -1.68 -10.64 8.91
CA LYS A 156 -2.26 -11.99 8.79
C LYS A 156 -3.74 -12.02 9.14
N ALA A 157 -4.14 -11.38 10.22
CA ALA A 157 -5.54 -11.33 10.66
C ALA A 157 -6.44 -10.61 9.63
N ASN A 158 -5.87 -9.71 8.83
CA ASN A 158 -6.57 -8.90 7.84
C ASN A 158 -6.16 -9.22 6.39
N ALA A 159 -5.66 -10.42 6.13
CA ALA A 159 -5.24 -10.84 4.79
C ALA A 159 -6.38 -10.68 3.75
N GLY A 160 -6.09 -10.06 2.62
CA GLY A 160 -7.07 -9.69 1.60
C GLY A 160 -7.90 -8.44 1.93
N GLY A 161 -7.69 -7.82 3.08
CA GLY A 161 -8.38 -6.63 3.54
C GLY A 161 -7.70 -5.32 3.13
N SER A 162 -7.89 -4.27 3.95
CA SER A 162 -7.41 -2.92 3.62
C SER A 162 -7.01 -2.14 4.87
N VAL A 163 -6.11 -1.19 4.67
CA VAL A 163 -5.70 -0.17 5.65
C VAL A 163 -6.04 1.20 5.10
N LYS A 164 -6.65 2.06 5.91
CA LYS A 164 -6.86 3.48 5.63
C LYS A 164 -6.10 4.30 6.66
N ILE A 165 -5.34 5.29 6.20
CA ILE A 165 -4.59 6.18 7.07
C ILE A 165 -4.92 7.63 6.71
N THR A 166 -5.11 8.46 7.73
CA THR A 166 -5.17 9.91 7.56
C THR A 166 -4.00 10.53 8.31
N LEU A 167 -3.28 11.40 7.65
CA LEU A 167 -2.18 12.16 8.25
C LEU A 167 -2.27 13.64 7.86
N THR A 168 -1.66 14.51 8.64
CA THR A 168 -1.65 15.95 8.41
C THR A 168 -0.23 16.49 8.35
N ALA A 169 -0.06 17.53 7.52
CA ALA A 169 1.16 18.31 7.44
C ALA A 169 0.83 19.78 7.25
N THR A 170 1.68 20.67 7.77
CA THR A 170 1.57 22.12 7.61
C THR A 170 2.42 22.59 6.43
N LEU A 171 1.86 23.41 5.56
CA LEU A 171 2.61 24.10 4.52
C LEU A 171 3.48 25.18 5.18
N ASN A 172 4.79 25.00 5.16
CA ASN A 172 5.74 25.82 5.91
C ASN A 172 6.36 26.94 5.07
N ALA A 173 7.18 27.80 5.70
CA ALA A 173 7.82 28.94 5.03
C ALA A 173 8.83 28.56 3.94
N SER A 174 9.26 27.28 3.85
CA SER A 174 10.12 26.78 2.77
C SER A 174 9.33 26.22 1.58
N ALA A 175 8.01 26.43 1.57
CA ALA A 175 7.15 25.95 0.49
C ALA A 175 7.53 26.58 -0.86
N ASN A 176 7.56 25.76 -1.89
CA ASN A 176 7.72 26.22 -3.26
C ASN A 176 6.48 26.98 -3.71
N VAL A 177 6.68 28.25 -4.07
CA VAL A 177 5.64 29.13 -4.59
C VAL A 177 5.51 28.94 -6.11
N GLY A 178 4.27 28.92 -6.60
CA GLY A 178 3.97 28.80 -8.04
C GLY A 178 3.78 27.39 -8.52
N THR A 179 4.16 27.12 -9.77
CA THR A 179 3.77 25.91 -10.52
C THR A 179 4.51 24.63 -10.12
N THR A 180 5.64 24.72 -9.41
CA THR A 180 6.38 23.54 -8.94
C THR A 180 5.58 22.79 -7.87
N GLY A 181 4.95 23.54 -6.94
CA GLY A 181 4.18 22.98 -5.84
C GLY A 181 5.03 22.23 -4.81
N ASN A 182 4.33 21.61 -3.86
CA ASN A 182 4.90 20.90 -2.72
C ASN A 182 4.38 19.46 -2.73
N PRO A 183 5.14 18.53 -3.31
CA PRO A 183 4.71 17.15 -3.42
C PRO A 183 4.77 16.42 -2.07
N ASN A 184 3.82 15.51 -1.89
CA ASN A 184 3.85 14.46 -0.88
C ASN A 184 3.60 13.11 -1.57
N SER A 185 4.49 12.15 -1.38
CA SER A 185 4.44 10.85 -2.03
C SER A 185 4.35 9.71 -1.03
N VAL A 186 3.78 8.58 -1.46
CA VAL A 186 3.67 7.36 -0.66
C VAL A 186 4.06 6.16 -1.51
N ASP A 187 4.70 5.18 -0.89
CA ASP A 187 4.90 3.83 -1.41
C ASP A 187 4.62 2.79 -0.34
N LEU A 188 4.44 1.55 -0.78
CA LEU A 188 4.18 0.39 0.06
C LEU A 188 5.18 -0.71 -0.26
N LYS A 189 5.91 -1.16 0.75
CA LYS A 189 6.78 -2.32 0.70
C LYS A 189 6.12 -3.50 1.41
N TYR A 190 5.95 -4.62 0.72
CA TYR A 190 5.33 -5.81 1.30
C TYR A 190 6.01 -7.10 0.85
N THR A 191 5.92 -8.14 1.66
CA THR A 191 6.43 -9.47 1.34
C THR A 191 5.63 -10.06 0.19
N ASN A 192 6.27 -10.35 -0.95
CA ASN A 192 5.64 -10.99 -2.10
C ASN A 192 5.94 -12.49 -2.20
N ASN A 193 6.98 -12.98 -1.51
CA ASN A 193 7.29 -14.40 -1.43
C ASN A 193 7.33 -14.83 0.05
N TRP A 194 6.17 -15.21 0.57
CA TRP A 194 5.87 -15.40 1.98
C TRP A 194 6.56 -16.60 2.67
N ASP A 195 7.34 -17.41 1.96
CA ASP A 195 8.19 -18.46 2.53
C ASP A 195 9.69 -18.21 2.27
N LYS A 196 10.03 -17.07 1.67
CA LYS A 196 11.41 -16.64 1.46
C LYS A 196 11.67 -15.37 2.25
N LYS A 197 12.52 -15.48 3.25
CA LYS A 197 12.93 -14.33 4.04
C LYS A 197 13.49 -13.22 3.14
N ASP A 198 13.15 -11.97 3.46
CA ASP A 198 13.65 -10.77 2.79
C ASP A 198 13.29 -10.67 1.29
N SER A 199 12.19 -11.29 0.87
CA SER A 199 11.62 -11.12 -0.46
C SER A 199 10.47 -10.12 -0.41
N TYR A 200 10.68 -8.93 -0.98
CA TYR A 200 9.72 -7.83 -0.94
C TYR A 200 9.46 -7.29 -2.34
N TYR A 201 8.25 -6.79 -2.53
CA TYR A 201 7.92 -5.87 -3.61
C TYR A 201 7.69 -4.48 -3.03
N GLU A 202 8.10 -3.46 -3.76
CA GLU A 202 7.83 -2.05 -3.43
C GLU A 202 7.01 -1.44 -4.57
N THR A 203 5.86 -0.87 -4.23
CA THR A 203 4.97 -0.26 -5.22
C THR A 203 5.59 0.99 -5.82
N PRO A 204 5.21 1.37 -7.05
CA PRO A 204 5.48 2.71 -7.54
C PRO A 204 4.93 3.76 -6.56
N LYS A 205 5.60 4.90 -6.48
CA LYS A 205 5.15 6.02 -5.65
C LYS A 205 3.89 6.65 -6.22
N ASP A 206 2.89 6.85 -5.37
CA ASP A 206 1.75 7.72 -5.65
C ASP A 206 1.97 9.09 -5.02
N THR A 207 1.74 10.18 -5.78
CA THR A 207 2.15 11.53 -5.41
C THR A 207 1.00 12.51 -5.62
N VAL A 208 0.76 13.32 -4.60
CA VAL A 208 -0.16 14.46 -4.65
C VAL A 208 0.61 15.77 -4.47
N ILE A 209 0.06 16.90 -4.93
CA ILE A 209 0.77 18.18 -4.93
C ILE A 209 -0.09 19.28 -4.32
N THR A 210 0.45 19.97 -3.32
CA THR A 210 -0.13 21.22 -2.77
C THR A 210 0.58 22.42 -3.38
N TYR A 211 -0.19 23.31 -3.99
CA TYR A 211 0.30 24.55 -4.54
C TYR A 211 0.09 25.72 -3.58
N THR A 212 0.97 26.70 -3.63
CA THR A 212 0.79 27.98 -2.93
C THR A 212 1.19 29.14 -3.85
N GLY A 213 0.51 30.26 -3.70
CA GLY A 213 0.77 31.49 -4.44
C GLY A 213 1.38 32.55 -3.55
N ALA A 214 2.18 33.46 -4.12
CA ALA A 214 2.53 34.72 -3.50
C ALA A 214 1.67 35.83 -4.14
N LEU A 215 1.00 36.63 -3.32
CA LEU A 215 0.37 37.87 -3.76
C LEU A 215 1.36 39.01 -3.49
N ASN A 216 1.94 39.59 -4.55
CA ASN A 216 2.68 40.82 -4.47
C ASN A 216 1.71 41.98 -4.67
N ILE A 217 1.42 42.74 -3.62
CA ILE A 217 0.71 44.02 -3.73
C ILE A 217 1.78 45.07 -4.01
N ILE A 218 1.72 45.71 -5.18
CA ILE A 218 2.58 46.81 -5.59
C ILE A 218 1.88 48.12 -5.25
#